data_19ecc8557b9c706277d284b5e526702d
#
_entry.id   19ecc8557b9c706277d284b5e526702d
#
_cell.length_a   1.000
_cell.length_b   1.000
_cell.length_c   1.000
_cell.angle_alpha   90.00
_cell.angle_beta   90.00
_cell.angle_gamma   90.00
#
_symmetry.space_group_name_H-M   'P 1'
#
loop_
_entity.id
_entity.type
_entity.pdbx_description
1 polymer ?
#
loop_
_entity_poly.entity_id
_entity_poly.type
_entity_poly.pdbx_seq_one_letter_code
_entity_poly.pdbx_strand_id
1 'polypeptide(L)'
;MVDRNNKQSRKEALDRWKADQRASARAKLPLAGEHLQSMFDMLDEALSQRGCDHTLRLTTEWLVLNNLPIEPVVNWLHENGGYCDCEALANSEQAWHDATGGVH
;
A
#
# COMPACT_ATOMS: atom_id res chain seq x y z
N MET A 1 -2.96 15.52 40.14
CA MET A 1 -4.24 15.10 39.54
C MET A 1 -4.37 15.48 38.08
N VAL A 2 -4.06 16.72 37.78
CA VAL A 2 -4.11 17.21 36.39
C VAL A 2 -3.15 16.45 35.49
N ASP A 3 -1.95 16.11 36.00
CA ASP A 3 -0.93 15.43 35.22
C ASP A 3 -1.33 14.01 34.78
N ARG A 4 -2.05 13.30 35.64
CA ARG A 4 -2.56 11.94 35.30
C ARG A 4 -3.55 12.01 34.16
N ASN A 5 -4.48 12.96 34.22
CA ASN A 5 -5.49 13.13 33.19
C ASN A 5 -4.86 13.56 31.88
N ASN A 6 -3.83 14.42 31.93
CA ASN A 6 -3.12 14.87 30.74
C ASN A 6 -2.38 13.74 30.05
N LYS A 7 -1.72 12.86 30.81
CA LYS A 7 -1.03 11.70 30.23
C LYS A 7 -1.99 10.76 29.54
N GLN A 8 -3.13 10.50 30.17
CA GLN A 8 -4.16 9.62 29.63
C GLN A 8 -4.77 10.22 28.37
N SER A 9 -5.08 11.53 28.40
CA SER A 9 -5.62 12.24 27.24
C SER A 9 -4.66 12.26 26.07
N ARG A 10 -3.35 12.42 26.32
CA ARG A 10 -2.34 12.39 25.28
C ARG A 10 -2.25 11.03 24.61
N LYS A 11 -2.29 9.96 25.41
CA LYS A 11 -2.25 8.61 24.89
C LYS A 11 -3.47 8.30 24.02
N GLU A 12 -4.66 8.67 24.50
CA GLU A 12 -5.90 8.49 23.74
C GLU A 12 -5.91 9.29 22.45
N ALA A 13 -5.42 10.54 22.49
CA ALA A 13 -5.33 11.37 21.31
C ALA A 13 -4.35 10.79 20.30
N LEU A 14 -3.23 10.24 20.76
CA LEU A 14 -2.23 9.62 19.91
C LEU A 14 -2.78 8.36 19.25
N ASP A 15 -3.48 7.52 20.03
CA ASP A 15 -4.10 6.30 19.52
C ASP A 15 -5.16 6.61 18.47
N ARG A 16 -5.97 7.64 18.70
CA ARG A 16 -6.96 8.12 17.72
C ARG A 16 -6.30 8.62 16.44
N TRP A 17 -5.24 9.41 16.59
CA TRP A 17 -4.50 9.94 15.45
C TRP A 17 -3.95 8.81 14.58
N LYS A 18 -3.36 7.79 15.20
CA LYS A 18 -2.85 6.62 14.47
C LYS A 18 -3.97 5.87 13.75
N ALA A 19 -5.11 5.70 14.41
CA ALA A 19 -6.26 5.03 13.80
C ALA A 19 -6.81 5.86 12.63
N ASP A 20 -6.87 7.19 12.77
CA ASP A 20 -7.31 8.09 11.71
C ASP A 20 -6.35 8.05 10.51
N GLN A 21 -5.05 8.00 10.76
CA GLN A 21 -4.05 7.89 9.70
C GLN A 21 -4.19 6.59 8.92
N ARG A 22 -4.42 5.48 9.60
CA ARG A 22 -4.66 4.18 8.95
C ARG A 22 -5.94 4.19 8.14
N ALA A 23 -7.01 4.73 8.69
CA ALA A 23 -8.30 4.82 7.98
C ALA A 23 -8.17 5.69 6.74
N SER A 24 -7.48 6.82 6.84
CA SER A 24 -7.24 7.72 5.72
C SER A 24 -6.39 7.04 4.64
N ALA A 25 -5.34 6.32 5.04
CA ALA A 25 -4.49 5.58 4.11
C ALA A 25 -5.28 4.48 3.39
N ARG A 26 -6.13 3.75 4.11
CA ARG A 26 -6.98 2.71 3.49
C ARG A 26 -7.97 3.31 2.51
N ALA A 27 -8.53 4.47 2.82
CA ALA A 27 -9.46 5.16 1.92
C ALA A 27 -8.81 5.58 0.61
N LYS A 28 -7.49 5.74 0.60
CA LYS A 28 -6.73 6.14 -0.58
C LYS A 28 -6.22 4.96 -1.41
N LEU A 29 -6.45 3.73 -0.96
CA LEU A 29 -6.02 2.56 -1.72
C LEU A 29 -6.71 2.53 -3.08
N PRO A 30 -5.96 2.27 -4.16
CA PRO A 30 -6.51 2.35 -5.52
C PRO A 30 -7.34 1.15 -5.93
N LEU A 31 -7.24 0.05 -5.19
CA LEU A 31 -7.92 -1.21 -5.48
C LEU A 31 -8.39 -1.85 -4.18
N ALA A 32 -9.36 -2.77 -4.30
CA ALA A 32 -9.75 -3.62 -3.20
C ALA A 32 -8.57 -4.47 -2.73
N GLY A 33 -8.55 -4.84 -1.45
CA GLY A 33 -7.46 -5.61 -0.87
C GLY A 33 -7.17 -6.91 -1.60
N GLU A 34 -8.21 -7.60 -2.09
CA GLU A 34 -8.06 -8.84 -2.87
C GLU A 34 -7.26 -8.61 -4.15
N HIS A 35 -7.54 -7.51 -4.83
CA HIS A 35 -6.82 -7.16 -6.05
C HIS A 35 -5.38 -6.76 -5.76
N LEU A 36 -5.15 -6.01 -4.68
CA LEU A 36 -3.79 -5.64 -4.28
C LEU A 36 -2.97 -6.87 -3.93
N GLN A 37 -3.56 -7.81 -3.18
CA GLN A 37 -2.88 -9.05 -2.84
C GLN A 37 -2.50 -9.84 -4.10
N SER A 38 -3.43 -9.99 -5.03
CA SER A 38 -3.19 -10.69 -6.28
C SER A 38 -2.12 -10.01 -7.13
N MET A 39 -2.13 -8.67 -7.15
CA MET A 39 -1.13 -7.89 -7.88
C MET A 39 0.27 -8.11 -7.31
N PHE A 40 0.42 -8.03 -5.99
CA PHE A 40 1.72 -8.22 -5.35
C PHE A 40 2.20 -9.67 -5.45
N ASP A 41 1.29 -10.65 -5.37
CA ASP A 41 1.62 -12.05 -5.57
C ASP A 41 2.14 -12.29 -6.99
N MET A 42 1.47 -11.69 -7.98
CA MET A 42 1.90 -11.76 -9.37
C MET A 42 3.30 -11.16 -9.55
N LEU A 43 3.54 -9.99 -8.93
CA LEU A 43 4.84 -9.34 -9.02
C LEU A 43 5.94 -10.18 -8.40
N ASP A 44 5.67 -10.77 -7.23
CA ASP A 44 6.64 -11.62 -6.55
C ASP A 44 7.05 -12.80 -7.44
N GLU A 45 6.08 -13.47 -8.04
CA GLU A 45 6.34 -14.60 -8.91
C GLU A 45 7.03 -14.18 -10.21
N ALA A 46 6.51 -13.17 -10.88
CA ALA A 46 7.02 -12.74 -12.18
C ALA A 46 8.44 -12.18 -12.06
N LEU A 47 8.73 -11.40 -11.02
CA LEU A 47 10.05 -10.83 -10.81
C LEU A 47 11.10 -11.89 -10.49
N SER A 48 10.71 -12.95 -9.79
CA SER A 48 11.63 -14.05 -9.51
C SER A 48 12.02 -14.81 -10.77
N GLN A 49 11.16 -14.82 -11.79
CA GLN A 49 11.41 -15.53 -13.05
C GLN A 49 12.02 -14.64 -14.12
N ARG A 50 11.58 -13.40 -14.22
CA ARG A 50 11.93 -12.51 -15.35
C ARG A 50 12.83 -11.33 -14.97
N GLY A 51 12.90 -11.00 -13.68
CA GLY A 51 13.60 -9.82 -13.22
C GLY A 51 12.83 -8.53 -13.55
N CYS A 52 13.38 -7.39 -13.14
CA CYS A 52 12.78 -6.08 -13.34
C CYS A 52 13.48 -5.34 -14.49
N ASP A 53 12.69 -4.73 -15.36
CA ASP A 53 13.23 -3.89 -16.45
C ASP A 53 13.23 -2.39 -16.10
N HIS A 54 13.05 -2.07 -14.81
CA HIS A 54 13.00 -0.71 -14.28
C HIS A 54 11.77 0.08 -14.72
N THR A 55 10.70 -0.61 -15.14
CA THR A 55 9.42 -0.02 -15.48
C THR A 55 8.29 -0.72 -14.71
N LEU A 56 7.07 -0.20 -14.82
CA LEU A 56 5.88 -0.83 -14.26
C LEU A 56 5.18 -1.71 -15.33
N ARG A 57 5.94 -2.30 -16.23
CA ARG A 57 5.38 -3.09 -17.33
C ARG A 57 4.52 -4.24 -16.84
N LEU A 58 5.04 -5.05 -15.90
CA LEU A 58 4.32 -6.21 -15.38
C LEU A 58 3.03 -5.78 -14.67
N THR A 59 3.11 -4.73 -13.87
CA THR A 59 1.95 -4.17 -13.16
C THR A 59 0.89 -3.71 -14.16
N THR A 60 1.31 -2.95 -15.17
CA THR A 60 0.40 -2.39 -16.18
C THR A 60 -0.27 -3.49 -16.99
N GLU A 61 0.48 -4.49 -17.43
CA GLU A 61 -0.06 -5.62 -18.17
C GLU A 61 -1.11 -6.37 -17.34
N TRP A 62 -0.81 -6.60 -16.08
CA TRP A 62 -1.74 -7.28 -15.18
C TRP A 62 -3.04 -6.49 -14.98
N LEU A 63 -2.92 -5.18 -14.82
CA LEU A 63 -4.10 -4.31 -14.68
C LEU A 63 -4.99 -4.36 -15.92
N VAL A 64 -4.38 -4.31 -17.10
CA VAL A 64 -5.12 -4.41 -18.36
C VAL A 64 -5.84 -5.76 -18.46
N LEU A 65 -5.15 -6.83 -18.15
CA LEU A 65 -5.73 -8.18 -18.22
C LEU A 65 -6.90 -8.37 -17.26
N ASN A 66 -6.90 -7.66 -16.16
CA ASN A 66 -7.95 -7.77 -15.14
C ASN A 66 -8.99 -6.66 -15.22
N ASN A 67 -8.94 -5.83 -16.28
CA ASN A 67 -9.87 -4.71 -16.47
C ASN A 67 -9.90 -3.76 -15.29
N LEU A 68 -8.72 -3.50 -14.69
CA LEU A 68 -8.58 -2.63 -13.55
C LEU A 68 -7.98 -1.28 -14.00
N PRO A 69 -8.28 -0.19 -13.28
CA PRO A 69 -7.81 1.15 -13.67
C PRO A 69 -6.29 1.26 -13.54
N ILE A 70 -5.64 1.77 -14.57
CA ILE A 70 -4.17 1.90 -14.62
C ILE A 70 -3.71 3.15 -13.88
N GLU A 71 -4.25 4.31 -14.24
CA GLU A 71 -3.76 5.59 -13.74
C GLU A 71 -3.82 5.72 -12.22
N PRO A 72 -4.96 5.43 -11.54
CA PRO A 72 -5.00 5.52 -10.08
C PRO A 72 -4.01 4.59 -9.39
N VAL A 73 -3.81 3.39 -9.94
CA VAL A 73 -2.88 2.42 -9.38
C VAL A 73 -1.44 2.90 -9.54
N VAL A 74 -1.07 3.34 -10.73
CA VAL A 74 0.27 3.86 -11.01
C VAL A 74 0.58 5.08 -10.13
N ASN A 75 -0.37 5.99 -9.99
CA ASN A 75 -0.19 7.17 -9.14
C ASN A 75 0.03 6.77 -7.68
N TRP A 76 -0.76 5.82 -7.18
CA TRP A 76 -0.60 5.32 -5.81
C TRP A 76 0.77 4.65 -5.62
N LEU A 77 1.21 3.86 -6.60
CA LEU A 77 2.52 3.22 -6.55
C LEU A 77 3.63 4.27 -6.51
N HIS A 78 3.57 5.29 -7.36
CA HIS A 78 4.55 6.38 -7.37
C HIS A 78 4.59 7.10 -6.02
N GLU A 79 3.44 7.39 -5.44
CA GLU A 79 3.37 8.05 -4.13
C GLU A 79 3.99 7.20 -3.02
N ASN A 80 4.06 5.90 -3.22
CA ASN A 80 4.58 4.96 -2.22
C ASN A 80 5.90 4.32 -2.65
N GLY A 81 6.65 5.00 -3.50
CA GLY A 81 8.00 4.59 -3.87
C GLY A 81 8.10 3.48 -4.90
N GLY A 82 7.02 3.24 -5.66
CA GLY A 82 6.97 2.20 -6.68
C GLY A 82 7.03 2.76 -8.09
N TYR A 83 8.23 3.08 -8.56
CA TYR A 83 8.45 3.59 -9.92
C TYR A 83 8.76 2.49 -10.92
N CYS A 84 9.02 1.28 -10.45
CA CYS A 84 9.16 0.09 -11.28
C CYS A 84 8.58 -1.11 -10.52
N ASP A 85 8.49 -2.26 -11.19
CA ASP A 85 7.84 -3.43 -10.59
C ASP A 85 8.54 -3.91 -9.32
N CYS A 86 9.87 -3.91 -9.29
CA CYS A 86 10.58 -4.36 -8.09
C CYS A 86 10.44 -3.37 -6.93
N GLU A 87 10.41 -2.06 -7.21
CA GLU A 87 10.15 -1.06 -6.18
C GLU A 87 8.71 -1.12 -5.68
N ALA A 88 7.76 -1.40 -6.57
CA ALA A 88 6.36 -1.59 -6.17
C ALA A 88 6.25 -2.73 -5.17
N LEU A 89 6.90 -3.85 -5.45
CA LEU A 89 6.89 -5.00 -4.54
C LEU A 89 7.61 -4.69 -3.22
N ALA A 90 8.75 -4.01 -3.26
CA ALA A 90 9.53 -3.72 -2.07
C ALA A 90 8.92 -2.62 -1.20
N ASN A 91 8.45 -1.54 -1.81
CA ASN A 91 8.04 -0.32 -1.10
C ASN A 91 6.53 -0.16 -1.00
N SER A 92 5.82 -0.34 -2.11
CA SER A 92 4.38 -0.09 -2.16
C SER A 92 3.61 -1.19 -1.43
N GLU A 93 4.08 -2.43 -1.48
CA GLU A 93 3.48 -3.51 -0.71
C GLU A 93 3.58 -3.21 0.80
N GLN A 94 4.73 -2.70 1.25
CA GLN A 94 4.91 -2.32 2.64
C GLN A 94 3.94 -1.19 3.03
N ALA A 95 3.75 -0.20 2.15
CA ALA A 95 2.80 0.88 2.39
C ALA A 95 1.37 0.35 2.53
N TRP A 96 1.01 -0.65 1.71
CA TRP A 96 -0.29 -1.30 1.80
C TRP A 96 -0.44 -2.05 3.13
N HIS A 97 0.58 -2.79 3.53
CA HIS A 97 0.58 -3.48 4.83
C HIS A 97 0.43 -2.49 5.99
N ASP A 98 1.14 -1.36 5.93
CA ASP A 98 1.05 -0.33 6.96
C ASP A 98 -0.36 0.30 7.00
N ALA A 99 -0.97 0.52 5.84
CA ALA A 99 -2.32 1.07 5.76
C ALA A 99 -3.37 0.15 6.36
N THR A 100 -3.16 -1.17 6.28
CA THR A 100 -4.08 -2.17 6.85
C THR A 100 -3.67 -2.62 8.25
N GLY A 101 -2.68 -1.98 8.85
CA GLY A 101 -2.20 -2.32 10.19
C GLY A 101 -1.33 -3.56 10.23
N GLY A 102 -0.83 -4.01 9.08
CA GLY A 102 0.03 -5.18 8.99
C GLY A 102 -0.69 -6.50 9.18
N VAL A 103 -2.02 -6.51 9.11
CA VAL A 103 -2.85 -7.72 9.30
C VAL A 103 -3.38 -8.16 7.94
N HIS A 104 -3.11 -9.39 7.59
CA HIS A 104 -3.55 -9.99 6.31
C HIS A 104 -4.09 -11.34 6.49
#